data_4354694cd1459018fa5c466d7afad1c6
#
_entry.id   4354694cd1459018fa5c466d7afad1c6
#
_cell.length_a   1.000
_cell.length_b   1.000
_cell.length_c   1.000
_cell.angle_alpha   90.00
_cell.angle_beta   90.00
_cell.angle_gamma   90.00
#
_symmetry.space_group_name_H-M   'P 1'
#
loop_
_entity.id
_entity.type
_entity.pdbx_description
1 polymer ?
#
loop_
_entity_poly.entity_id
_entity_poly.type
_entity_poly.pdbx_seq_one_letter_code
_entity_poly.pdbx_strand_id
1 'polypeptide(L)'
;MKQGQGIMQGGPNDYIAYGEAWANVSNTPHREYKHFVHEGGISTPLIAHWPAGIPEAQQGRIEAQPGHLIDLMATCADVAEATYPAEFNGQTIRPKEGISLIPVFKGQSLATRSIFWEHEGNRAHRAGPWKLVA
;
A
#
# COMPACT_ATOMS: atom_id res chain seq x y z
N MET A 1 -14.92 18.42 18.60
CA MET A 1 -13.92 17.42 19.06
C MET A 1 -12.97 18.12 20.01
N LYS A 2 -12.74 17.56 21.19
CA LYS A 2 -11.85 18.17 22.20
C LYS A 2 -10.52 17.43 22.17
N GLN A 3 -9.42 18.14 21.99
CA GLN A 3 -8.07 17.68 22.26
C GLN A 3 -7.53 18.50 23.42
N GLY A 4 -6.83 17.87 24.35
CA GLY A 4 -6.17 18.58 25.43
C GLY A 4 -5.53 17.65 26.45
N GLN A 5 -4.63 18.20 27.25
CA GLN A 5 -3.98 17.50 28.34
C GLN A 5 -5.04 17.08 29.38
N GLY A 6 -5.05 15.82 29.81
CA GLY A 6 -6.01 15.30 30.78
C GLY A 6 -7.34 14.79 30.21
N ILE A 7 -7.54 14.83 28.89
CA ILE A 7 -8.71 14.22 28.25
C ILE A 7 -8.43 12.74 28.06
N MET A 8 -9.27 11.88 28.63
CA MET A 8 -9.24 10.44 28.36
C MET A 8 -9.63 10.19 26.90
N GLN A 9 -8.72 9.59 26.14
CA GLN A 9 -8.93 9.29 24.73
C GLN A 9 -9.73 8.00 24.55
N GLY A 10 -10.54 7.93 23.50
CA GLY A 10 -11.29 6.73 23.13
C GLY A 10 -12.80 6.81 23.33
N GLY A 11 -13.33 7.96 23.72
CA GLY A 11 -14.79 8.19 23.73
C GLY A 11 -15.36 8.35 22.31
N PRO A 12 -16.69 8.12 22.10
CA PRO A 12 -17.30 8.18 20.78
C PRO A 12 -17.24 9.56 20.10
N ASN A 13 -16.96 10.61 20.87
CA ASN A 13 -16.86 11.99 20.38
C ASN A 13 -15.41 12.53 20.40
N ASP A 14 -14.45 11.67 20.65
CA ASP A 14 -13.05 12.07 20.74
C ASP A 14 -12.37 11.90 19.37
N TYR A 15 -11.50 12.85 19.04
CA TYR A 15 -10.59 12.74 17.92
C TYR A 15 -9.17 12.54 18.46
N ILE A 16 -8.59 11.40 18.10
CA ILE A 16 -7.23 11.07 18.50
C ILE A 16 -6.28 11.42 17.34
N ALA A 17 -5.46 12.45 17.54
CA ALA A 17 -4.34 12.75 16.67
C ALA A 17 -3.14 13.06 17.55
N TYR A 18 -2.05 12.35 17.34
CA TYR A 18 -0.83 12.53 18.12
C TYR A 18 0.16 13.55 17.51
N GLY A 19 -0.23 14.18 16.40
CA GLY A 19 0.50 15.28 15.79
C GLY A 19 1.71 14.85 14.95
N GLU A 20 2.33 15.83 14.33
CA GLU A 20 3.40 15.65 13.34
C GLU A 20 4.65 14.97 13.92
N ALA A 21 5.10 15.40 15.08
CA ALA A 21 6.30 14.87 15.71
C ALA A 21 6.16 13.36 15.99
N TRP A 22 5.04 12.93 16.53
CA TRP A 22 4.77 11.51 16.78
C TRP A 22 4.50 10.72 15.50
N ALA A 23 3.95 11.36 14.45
CA ALA A 23 3.80 10.72 13.15
C ALA A 23 5.17 10.36 12.56
N ASN A 24 6.16 11.27 12.64
CA ASN A 24 7.53 10.99 12.23
C ASN A 24 8.17 9.87 13.06
N VAL A 25 8.01 9.92 14.39
CA VAL A 25 8.54 8.88 15.27
C VAL A 25 7.97 7.50 14.94
N SER A 26 6.66 7.41 14.69
CA SER A 26 5.98 6.14 14.35
C SER A 26 6.43 5.55 13.02
N ASN A 27 6.92 6.37 12.10
CA ASN A 27 7.40 5.93 10.79
C ASN A 27 8.91 5.64 10.75
N THR A 28 9.61 5.82 11.86
CA THR A 28 11.06 5.56 11.94
C THR A 28 11.40 4.13 11.51
N PRO A 29 12.42 3.90 10.65
CA PRO A 29 13.45 4.87 10.21
C PRO A 29 13.08 5.66 8.94
N HIS A 30 11.86 5.55 8.42
CA HIS A 30 11.43 6.23 7.21
C HIS A 30 11.17 7.71 7.46
N ARG A 31 11.47 8.52 6.46
CA ARG A 31 11.26 9.95 6.48
C ARG A 31 9.79 10.28 6.18
N GLU A 32 9.27 11.29 6.86
CA GLU A 32 7.95 11.89 6.68
C GLU A 32 6.78 10.93 7.05
N TYR A 33 5.57 11.31 6.73
CA TYR A 33 4.31 10.65 7.09
C TYR A 33 3.28 10.86 5.98
N LYS A 34 2.02 10.46 6.19
CA LYS A 34 0.93 10.66 5.21
C LYS A 34 0.91 12.10 4.70
N HIS A 35 0.44 12.32 3.49
CA HIS A 35 0.53 13.47 2.59
C HIS A 35 1.82 13.51 1.77
N PHE A 36 2.94 13.09 2.33
CA PHE A 36 4.21 13.05 1.61
C PHE A 36 4.39 11.72 0.86
N VAL A 37 5.15 11.80 -0.24
CA VAL A 37 5.50 10.61 -1.05
C VAL A 37 6.89 10.06 -0.71
N HIS A 38 7.49 10.51 0.38
CA HIS A 38 8.63 9.86 1.02
C HIS A 38 8.22 8.51 1.62
N GLU A 39 9.18 7.66 1.96
CA GLU A 39 8.88 6.29 2.41
C GLU A 39 7.96 6.24 3.63
N GLY A 40 8.07 7.17 4.57
CA GLY A 40 7.18 7.23 5.73
C GLY A 40 5.71 7.51 5.37
N GLY A 41 5.46 8.12 4.20
CA GLY A 41 4.11 8.39 3.72
C GLY A 41 3.53 7.30 2.83
N ILE A 42 4.35 6.47 2.16
CA ILE A 42 3.89 5.51 1.15
C ILE A 42 4.33 4.05 1.39
N SER A 43 5.36 3.81 2.20
CA SER A 43 5.86 2.45 2.46
C SER A 43 5.05 1.77 3.57
N THR A 44 3.78 1.54 3.31
CA THR A 44 2.87 0.87 4.24
C THR A 44 3.03 -0.64 4.13
N PRO A 45 3.22 -1.36 5.25
CA PRO A 45 3.29 -2.81 5.24
C PRO A 45 1.99 -3.45 4.76
N LEU A 46 2.10 -4.49 3.93
CA LEU A 46 1.01 -5.37 3.55
C LEU A 46 1.19 -6.72 4.25
N ILE A 47 0.17 -7.18 4.94
CA ILE A 47 0.12 -8.53 5.53
C ILE A 47 -0.83 -9.38 4.70
N ALA A 48 -0.31 -10.46 4.13
CA ALA A 48 -1.11 -11.44 3.40
C ALA A 48 -1.21 -12.75 4.22
N HIS A 49 -2.45 -13.20 4.45
CA HIS A 49 -2.73 -14.49 5.09
C HIS A 49 -3.62 -15.33 4.17
N TRP A 50 -3.03 -16.34 3.57
CA TRP A 50 -3.71 -17.25 2.65
C TRP A 50 -3.09 -18.66 2.73
N PRO A 51 -3.47 -19.44 3.77
CA PRO A 51 -2.85 -20.76 4.02
C PRO A 51 -2.94 -21.73 2.85
N ALA A 52 -4.02 -21.67 2.05
CA ALA A 52 -4.20 -22.55 0.90
C ALA A 52 -3.36 -22.16 -0.32
N GLY A 53 -2.88 -20.93 -0.41
CA GLY A 53 -2.19 -20.44 -1.61
C GLY A 53 -0.76 -19.96 -1.39
N ILE A 54 -0.36 -19.69 -0.13
CA ILE A 54 1.02 -19.35 0.22
C ILE A 54 1.75 -20.63 0.66
N PRO A 55 2.77 -21.09 -0.08
CA PRO A 55 3.53 -22.28 0.29
C PRO A 55 4.12 -22.16 1.70
N GLU A 56 4.19 -23.27 2.43
CA GLU A 56 4.73 -23.32 3.80
C GLU A 56 6.11 -22.66 3.91
N ALA A 57 6.97 -22.88 2.93
CA ALA A 57 8.31 -22.27 2.86
C ALA A 57 8.30 -20.73 2.75
N GLN A 58 7.16 -20.11 2.44
CA GLN A 58 6.99 -18.65 2.36
C GLN A 58 6.22 -18.07 3.56
N GLN A 59 5.63 -18.91 4.39
CA GLN A 59 4.89 -18.46 5.56
C GLN A 59 5.82 -17.83 6.61
N GLY A 60 5.38 -16.73 7.22
CA GLY A 60 6.17 -16.01 8.23
C GLY A 60 7.37 -15.25 7.67
N ARG A 61 7.57 -15.17 6.37
CA ARG A 61 8.67 -14.43 5.76
C ARG A 61 8.30 -12.96 5.56
N ILE A 62 9.32 -12.12 5.58
CA ILE A 62 9.24 -10.72 5.18
C ILE A 62 9.77 -10.61 3.75
N GLU A 63 8.97 -10.00 2.88
CA GLU A 63 9.31 -9.75 1.49
C GLU A 63 9.47 -8.24 1.27
N ALA A 64 10.57 -7.84 0.63
CA ALA A 64 10.91 -6.44 0.43
C ALA A 64 10.58 -5.90 -0.98
N GLN A 65 10.02 -6.72 -1.86
CA GLN A 65 9.62 -6.27 -3.19
C GLN A 65 8.47 -5.25 -3.08
N PRO A 66 8.58 -4.10 -3.77
CA PRO A 66 7.56 -3.06 -3.68
C PRO A 66 6.28 -3.48 -4.40
N GLY A 67 5.17 -3.48 -3.65
CA GLY A 67 3.82 -3.51 -4.19
C GLY A 67 3.24 -2.09 -4.32
N HIS A 68 2.05 -2.00 -4.90
CA HIS A 68 1.26 -0.78 -4.96
C HIS A 68 -0.22 -1.12 -4.68
N LEU A 69 -0.99 -0.15 -4.22
CA LEU A 69 -2.41 -0.37 -3.89
C LEU A 69 -3.21 -0.94 -5.07
N ILE A 70 -2.88 -0.51 -6.31
CA ILE A 70 -3.53 -1.03 -7.53
C ILE A 70 -3.30 -2.53 -7.76
N ASP A 71 -2.28 -3.11 -7.15
CA ASP A 71 -1.96 -4.54 -7.28
C ASP A 71 -2.94 -5.43 -6.51
N LEU A 72 -3.62 -4.89 -5.51
CA LEU A 72 -4.57 -5.66 -4.72
C LEU A 72 -5.73 -6.16 -5.58
N MET A 73 -6.33 -5.29 -6.40
CA MET A 73 -7.40 -5.70 -7.31
C MET A 73 -6.89 -6.69 -8.36
N ALA A 74 -5.69 -6.46 -8.90
CA ALA A 74 -5.07 -7.38 -9.85
C ALA A 74 -4.84 -8.76 -9.24
N THR A 75 -4.39 -8.80 -7.99
CA THR A 75 -4.17 -10.04 -7.24
C THR A 75 -5.49 -10.76 -6.94
N CYS A 76 -6.52 -10.04 -6.49
CA CYS A 76 -7.83 -10.63 -6.21
C CYS A 76 -8.46 -11.23 -7.48
N ALA A 77 -8.38 -10.54 -8.61
CA ALA A 77 -8.90 -11.03 -9.88
C ALA A 77 -8.15 -12.31 -10.32
N ASP A 78 -6.84 -12.35 -10.15
CA ASP A 78 -5.99 -13.49 -10.49
C ASP A 78 -6.27 -14.69 -9.58
N VAL A 79 -6.38 -14.49 -8.27
CA VAL A 79 -6.78 -15.55 -7.30
C VAL A 79 -8.15 -16.13 -7.62
N ALA A 80 -9.08 -15.28 -8.05
CA ALA A 80 -10.45 -15.70 -8.39
C ALA A 80 -10.56 -16.27 -9.81
N GLU A 81 -9.48 -16.30 -10.59
CA GLU A 81 -9.48 -16.65 -12.02
C GLU A 81 -10.53 -15.82 -12.82
N ALA A 82 -10.76 -14.58 -12.37
CA ALA A 82 -11.80 -13.71 -12.90
C ALA A 82 -11.24 -12.79 -14.00
N THR A 83 -11.97 -12.72 -15.10
CA THR A 83 -11.69 -11.73 -16.14
C THR A 83 -12.21 -10.36 -15.70
N TYR A 84 -11.33 -9.36 -15.63
CA TYR A 84 -11.74 -7.99 -15.36
C TYR A 84 -12.50 -7.43 -16.56
N PRO A 85 -13.74 -6.96 -16.41
CA PRO A 85 -14.56 -6.56 -17.55
C PRO A 85 -14.08 -5.25 -18.18
N ALA A 86 -14.29 -5.10 -19.49
CA ALA A 86 -14.09 -3.84 -20.20
C ALA A 86 -15.28 -2.87 -20.04
N GLU A 87 -16.47 -3.43 -19.74
CA GLU A 87 -17.71 -2.69 -19.59
C GLU A 87 -18.48 -3.16 -18.35
N PHE A 88 -19.19 -2.25 -17.71
CA PHE A 88 -20.11 -2.54 -16.63
C PHE A 88 -21.37 -1.67 -16.77
N ASN A 89 -22.54 -2.29 -16.71
CA ASN A 89 -23.83 -1.64 -16.90
C ASN A 89 -23.91 -0.77 -18.19
N GLY A 90 -23.34 -1.26 -19.28
CA GLY A 90 -23.34 -0.56 -20.57
C GLY A 90 -22.38 0.64 -20.65
N GLN A 91 -21.51 0.80 -19.67
CA GLN A 91 -20.49 1.85 -19.66
C GLN A 91 -19.10 1.23 -19.75
N THR A 92 -18.25 1.77 -20.63
CA THR A 92 -16.83 1.41 -20.65
C THR A 92 -16.17 1.83 -19.34
N ILE A 93 -15.47 0.90 -18.70
CA ILE A 93 -14.75 1.16 -17.46
C ILE A 93 -13.25 1.21 -17.68
N ARG A 94 -12.52 1.84 -16.75
CA ARG A 94 -11.06 1.86 -16.79
C ARG A 94 -10.50 0.44 -16.81
N PRO A 95 -9.50 0.16 -17.66
CA PRO A 95 -8.77 -1.10 -17.58
C PRO A 95 -8.19 -1.31 -16.19
N LYS A 96 -8.12 -2.57 -15.78
CA LYS A 96 -7.43 -2.93 -14.53
C LYS A 96 -5.96 -2.50 -14.61
N GLU A 97 -5.53 -1.72 -13.65
CA GLU A 97 -4.13 -1.36 -13.44
C GLU A 97 -3.49 -2.31 -12.43
N GLY A 98 -2.17 -2.24 -12.30
CA GLY A 98 -1.41 -3.08 -11.38
C GLY A 98 -1.09 -4.47 -11.92
N ILE A 99 -0.35 -5.22 -11.12
CA ILE A 99 0.07 -6.58 -11.42
C ILE A 99 -0.29 -7.49 -10.25
N SER A 100 -0.48 -8.79 -10.52
CA SER A 100 -0.73 -9.77 -9.47
C SER A 100 0.49 -9.97 -8.57
N LEU A 101 0.27 -10.04 -7.26
CA LEU A 101 1.28 -10.35 -6.25
C LEU A 101 1.40 -11.87 -6.00
N ILE A 102 0.64 -12.72 -6.70
CA ILE A 102 0.75 -14.19 -6.56
C ILE A 102 2.19 -14.68 -6.75
N PRO A 103 2.98 -14.20 -7.74
CA PRO A 103 4.38 -14.61 -7.84
C PRO A 103 5.18 -14.35 -6.56
N VAL A 104 4.97 -13.19 -5.91
CA VAL A 104 5.61 -12.85 -4.64
C VAL A 104 5.20 -13.84 -3.54
N PHE A 105 3.93 -14.16 -3.44
CA PHE A 105 3.41 -15.15 -2.48
C PHE A 105 4.02 -16.55 -2.68
N LYS A 106 4.45 -16.85 -3.90
CA LYS A 106 5.17 -18.08 -4.25
C LYS A 106 6.70 -17.98 -4.16
N GLY A 107 7.23 -16.86 -3.65
CA GLY A 107 8.66 -16.63 -3.51
C GLY A 107 9.38 -16.28 -4.81
N GLN A 108 8.64 -15.80 -5.81
CA GLN A 108 9.16 -15.37 -7.10
C GLN A 108 9.34 -13.85 -7.17
N SER A 109 10.16 -13.39 -8.09
CA SER A 109 10.37 -11.96 -8.31
C SER A 109 9.31 -11.38 -9.25
N LEU A 110 8.89 -10.15 -8.97
CA LEU A 110 8.10 -9.33 -9.90
C LEU A 110 9.00 -8.76 -11.00
N ALA A 111 8.43 -8.53 -12.16
CA ALA A 111 9.07 -7.76 -13.21
C ALA A 111 9.32 -6.32 -12.73
N THR A 112 10.48 -5.77 -13.08
CA THR A 112 10.77 -4.35 -12.82
C THR A 112 9.76 -3.47 -13.55
N ARG A 113 9.17 -2.53 -12.83
CA ARG A 113 8.19 -1.58 -13.38
C ARG A 113 8.38 -0.19 -12.82
N SER A 114 7.75 0.78 -13.46
CA SER A 114 7.59 2.13 -12.95
C SER A 114 6.35 2.20 -12.06
N ILE A 115 6.49 2.83 -10.90
CA ILE A 115 5.39 3.12 -9.99
C ILE A 115 5.40 4.63 -9.74
N PHE A 116 4.22 5.23 -9.80
CA PHE A 116 4.04 6.67 -9.66
C PHE A 116 3.11 6.99 -8.51
N TRP A 117 3.41 8.06 -7.81
CA TRP A 117 2.56 8.63 -6.76
C TRP A 117 2.37 10.12 -7.01
N GLU A 118 1.17 10.58 -6.75
CA GLU A 118 0.84 11.99 -6.67
C GLU A 118 -0.21 12.17 -5.58
N HIS A 119 0.06 13.08 -4.64
CA HIS A 119 -0.87 13.42 -3.60
C HIS A 119 -0.60 14.85 -3.10
N GLU A 120 -1.59 15.72 -3.23
CA GLU A 120 -1.51 17.13 -2.77
C GLU A 120 -0.30 17.89 -3.34
N GLY A 121 0.05 17.61 -4.60
CA GLY A 121 1.21 18.24 -5.27
C GLY A 121 2.55 17.53 -5.01
N ASN A 122 2.65 16.66 -4.00
CA ASN A 122 3.82 15.81 -3.79
C ASN A 122 3.85 14.72 -4.85
N ARG A 123 4.99 14.49 -5.49
CA ARG A 123 5.13 13.52 -6.59
C ARG A 123 6.30 12.61 -6.35
N ALA A 124 6.14 11.36 -6.72
CA ALA A 124 7.26 10.41 -6.77
C ALA A 124 7.14 9.46 -7.94
N HIS A 125 8.30 9.01 -8.41
CA HIS A 125 8.44 7.96 -9.39
C HIS A 125 9.50 6.98 -8.92
N ARG A 126 9.18 5.71 -8.91
CA ARG A 126 10.10 4.61 -8.62
C ARG A 126 10.31 3.75 -9.86
N ALA A 127 11.57 3.47 -10.19
CA ALA A 127 11.96 2.53 -11.23
C ALA A 127 13.07 1.62 -10.69
N GLY A 128 12.76 0.36 -10.44
CA GLY A 128 13.66 -0.58 -9.77
C GLY A 128 14.12 -0.05 -8.41
N PRO A 129 15.46 0.06 -8.17
CA PRO A 129 15.98 0.53 -6.88
C PRO A 129 15.92 2.07 -6.73
N TRP A 130 15.66 2.79 -7.80
CA TRP A 130 15.70 4.25 -7.83
C TRP A 130 14.32 4.85 -7.55
N LYS A 131 14.31 5.92 -6.78
CA LYS A 131 13.11 6.72 -6.52
C LYS A 131 13.45 8.21 -6.60
N LEU A 132 12.68 8.92 -7.42
CA LEU A 132 12.68 10.37 -7.50
C LEU A 132 11.49 10.90 -6.70
N VAL A 133 11.71 11.97 -5.94
CA VAL A 133 10.69 12.68 -5.16
C VAL A 133 10.76 14.16 -5.51
N ALA A 134 9.61 14.79 -5.75
CA ALA A 134 9.45 16.20 -6.07
C ALA A 134 8.25 16.81 -5.35
#